data_13597493f18636d48275b25d1369af4c
#
_entry.id   13597493f18636d48275b25d1369af4c
#
_cell.length_a   1.000
_cell.length_b   1.000
_cell.length_c   1.000
_cell.angle_alpha   90.00
_cell.angle_beta   90.00
_cell.angle_gamma   90.00
#
_symmetry.space_group_name_H-M   'P 1'
#
loop_
_entity.id
_entity.type
_entity.pdbx_description
1 polymer ?
#
loop_
_entity_poly.entity_id
_entity_poly.type
_entity_poly.pdbx_seq_one_letter_code
_entity_poly.pdbx_strand_id
1 'polypeptide(L)'
;MGLVTEFDASENLIFGYHHQAPFSKSSIMMGKNIYIHSKKIMKEYDVRPQSPFLKTSNFSGGNQQKIILTRELNKDPRVLLVGQPTRGVDIGAIEFIHQRIVDMRDKGVAVLLVSVELDEILSLADRIVVMFDGELVGERVNENVTDREIGLLMAGITN
;
A
#
# COMPACT_ATOMS: atom_id res chain seq x y z
N MET A 1 -2.31 -11.38 -3.49
CA MET A 1 -3.21 -10.23 -3.77
C MET A 1 -3.99 -9.89 -2.51
N GLY A 2 -4.10 -8.61 -2.16
CA GLY A 2 -4.83 -8.16 -0.98
C GLY A 2 -6.32 -7.87 -1.22
N LEU A 3 -6.88 -8.21 -2.39
CA LEU A 3 -8.27 -7.99 -2.77
C LEU A 3 -9.02 -9.30 -3.03
N VAL A 4 -10.32 -9.28 -2.75
CA VAL A 4 -11.27 -10.27 -3.25
C VAL A 4 -11.86 -9.71 -4.54
N THR A 5 -11.42 -10.20 -5.70
CA THR A 5 -11.73 -9.61 -7.02
C THR A 5 -13.21 -9.69 -7.40
N GLU A 6 -13.93 -10.68 -6.85
CA GLU A 6 -15.37 -10.85 -7.03
C GLU A 6 -16.23 -9.88 -6.19
N PHE A 7 -15.66 -9.32 -5.12
CA PHE A 7 -16.29 -8.31 -4.31
C PHE A 7 -16.28 -6.97 -5.02
N ASP A 8 -17.27 -6.13 -4.71
CA ASP A 8 -17.25 -4.74 -5.15
C ASP A 8 -16.22 -3.90 -4.36
N ALA A 9 -15.99 -2.66 -4.82
CA ALA A 9 -15.02 -1.79 -4.18
C ALA A 9 -15.41 -1.46 -2.73
N SER A 10 -16.71 -1.30 -2.43
CA SER A 10 -17.17 -0.96 -1.09
C SER A 10 -16.94 -2.09 -0.09
N GLU A 11 -17.13 -3.34 -0.51
CA GLU A 11 -16.84 -4.54 0.30
C GLU A 11 -15.34 -4.67 0.57
N ASN A 12 -14.51 -4.49 -0.47
CA ASN A 12 -13.06 -4.54 -0.31
C ASN A 12 -12.53 -3.42 0.60
N LEU A 13 -13.11 -2.22 0.53
CA LEU A 13 -12.67 -1.07 1.32
C LEU A 13 -12.93 -1.21 2.83
N ILE A 14 -13.89 -2.03 3.24
CA ILE A 14 -14.19 -2.31 4.64
C ILE A 14 -13.75 -3.71 5.08
N PHE A 15 -13.12 -4.47 4.19
CA PHE A 15 -12.72 -5.85 4.47
C PHE A 15 -11.76 -5.94 5.67
N GLY A 16 -12.10 -6.81 6.63
CA GLY A 16 -11.35 -7.00 7.87
C GLY A 16 -11.89 -6.18 9.06
N TYR A 17 -12.64 -5.10 8.85
CA TYR A 17 -13.25 -4.31 9.92
C TYR A 17 -14.74 -3.98 9.68
N HIS A 18 -15.38 -4.65 8.74
CA HIS A 18 -16.80 -4.53 8.40
C HIS A 18 -17.74 -4.80 9.60
N HIS A 19 -17.27 -5.55 10.60
CA HIS A 19 -18.02 -5.90 11.81
C HIS A 19 -18.10 -4.74 12.84
N GLN A 20 -17.30 -3.69 12.65
CA GLN A 20 -17.23 -2.54 13.57
C GLN A 20 -18.20 -1.44 13.17
N ALA A 21 -18.56 -0.58 14.12
CA ALA A 21 -19.26 0.66 13.82
C ALA A 21 -18.34 1.55 12.95
N PRO A 22 -18.86 2.30 11.98
CA PRO A 22 -20.29 2.49 11.65
C PRO A 22 -20.86 1.50 10.63
N PHE A 23 -20.09 0.47 10.22
CA PHE A 23 -20.42 -0.43 9.12
C PHE A 23 -21.37 -1.56 9.52
N SER A 24 -21.38 -1.91 10.81
CA SER A 24 -22.27 -2.93 11.35
C SER A 24 -22.91 -2.47 12.67
N LYS A 25 -24.15 -2.90 12.89
CA LYS A 25 -24.87 -2.74 14.16
C LYS A 25 -25.64 -4.03 14.43
N SER A 26 -25.41 -4.64 15.61
CA SER A 26 -26.07 -5.91 16.01
C SER A 26 -25.95 -6.99 14.93
N SER A 27 -24.77 -7.16 14.34
CA SER A 27 -24.46 -8.10 13.24
C SER A 27 -25.17 -7.82 11.91
N ILE A 28 -25.84 -6.68 11.77
CA ILE A 28 -26.48 -6.26 10.53
C ILE A 28 -25.60 -5.22 9.84
N MET A 29 -25.30 -5.42 8.55
CA MET A 29 -24.51 -4.50 7.74
C MET A 29 -25.30 -3.21 7.42
N MET A 30 -24.69 -2.08 7.67
CA MET A 30 -25.28 -0.75 7.47
C MET A 30 -24.93 -0.20 6.08
N GLY A 31 -25.61 -0.69 5.04
CA GLY A 31 -25.29 -0.40 3.63
C GLY A 31 -25.18 1.09 3.30
N LYS A 32 -26.01 1.95 3.88
CA LYS A 32 -25.95 3.41 3.71
C LYS A 32 -24.61 3.98 4.21
N ASN A 33 -24.16 3.55 5.37
CA ASN A 33 -22.89 4.02 5.97
C ASN A 33 -21.69 3.53 5.15
N ILE A 34 -21.75 2.27 4.70
CA ILE A 34 -20.71 1.67 3.84
C ILE A 34 -20.61 2.47 2.54
N TYR A 35 -21.73 2.77 1.89
CA TYR A 35 -21.74 3.55 0.65
C TYR A 35 -21.15 4.95 0.84
N ILE A 36 -21.59 5.67 1.88
CA ILE A 36 -21.11 7.05 2.17
C ILE A 36 -19.60 7.03 2.43
N HIS A 37 -19.15 6.10 3.25
CA HIS A 37 -17.72 5.92 3.55
C HIS A 37 -16.92 5.62 2.28
N SER A 38 -17.33 4.60 1.52
CA SER A 38 -16.63 4.17 0.32
C SER A 38 -16.53 5.30 -0.72
N LYS A 39 -17.62 6.03 -0.94
CA LYS A 39 -17.62 7.16 -1.86
C LYS A 39 -16.69 8.28 -1.42
N LYS A 40 -16.64 8.58 -0.11
CA LYS A 40 -15.72 9.58 0.45
C LYS A 40 -14.27 9.17 0.22
N ILE A 41 -13.88 7.98 0.64
CA ILE A 41 -12.48 7.55 0.59
C ILE A 41 -12.00 7.25 -0.83
N MET A 42 -12.86 6.74 -1.71
CA MET A 42 -12.51 6.59 -3.14
C MET A 42 -12.18 7.94 -3.78
N LYS A 43 -12.87 9.00 -3.39
CA LYS A 43 -12.57 10.36 -3.84
C LYS A 43 -11.25 10.86 -3.26
N GLU A 44 -11.02 10.67 -1.98
CA GLU A 44 -9.82 11.12 -1.25
C GLU A 44 -8.54 10.45 -1.77
N TYR A 45 -8.63 9.17 -2.12
CA TYR A 45 -7.52 8.38 -2.63
C TYR A 45 -7.50 8.27 -4.16
N ASP A 46 -8.29 9.09 -4.84
CA ASP A 46 -8.38 9.13 -6.31
C ASP A 46 -8.54 7.73 -6.95
N VAL A 47 -9.39 6.89 -6.38
CA VAL A 47 -9.75 5.59 -6.96
C VAL A 47 -10.74 5.81 -8.10
N ARG A 48 -10.42 5.33 -9.30
CA ARG A 48 -11.24 5.54 -10.49
C ARG A 48 -11.62 4.22 -11.17
N PRO A 49 -12.88 4.06 -11.62
CA PRO A 49 -13.99 4.99 -11.48
C PRO A 49 -14.50 5.09 -10.03
N GLN A 50 -15.09 6.24 -9.64
CA GLN A 50 -15.65 6.46 -8.30
C GLN A 50 -17.00 5.74 -8.15
N SER A 51 -17.01 4.44 -8.34
CA SER A 51 -18.19 3.57 -8.31
C SER A 51 -18.04 2.50 -7.21
N PRO A 52 -18.57 2.71 -6.01
CA PRO A 52 -18.44 1.78 -4.89
C PRO A 52 -18.95 0.36 -5.17
N PHE A 53 -19.98 0.21 -5.99
CA PHE A 53 -20.59 -1.08 -6.32
C PHE A 53 -20.02 -1.75 -7.58
N LEU A 54 -18.98 -1.17 -8.18
CA LEU A 54 -18.28 -1.81 -9.28
C LEU A 54 -17.42 -2.96 -8.74
N LYS A 55 -17.49 -4.13 -9.37
CA LYS A 55 -16.62 -5.27 -9.03
C LYS A 55 -15.15 -4.88 -9.13
N THR A 56 -14.36 -5.31 -8.17
CA THR A 56 -12.95 -4.94 -8.08
C THR A 56 -12.14 -5.46 -9.26
N SER A 57 -12.55 -6.59 -9.87
CA SER A 57 -11.97 -7.11 -11.11
C SER A 57 -12.05 -6.13 -12.29
N ASN A 58 -12.97 -5.19 -12.28
CA ASN A 58 -13.17 -4.20 -13.36
C ASN A 58 -12.34 -2.92 -13.19
N PHE A 59 -11.54 -2.82 -12.13
CA PHE A 59 -10.59 -1.72 -11.95
C PHE A 59 -9.24 -2.07 -12.57
N SER A 60 -8.53 -1.05 -13.07
CA SER A 60 -7.12 -1.22 -13.48
C SER A 60 -6.25 -1.63 -12.30
N GLY A 61 -5.09 -2.25 -12.57
CA GLY A 61 -4.15 -2.69 -11.55
C GLY A 61 -3.76 -1.57 -10.58
N GLY A 62 -3.49 -0.37 -11.07
CA GLY A 62 -3.19 0.80 -10.24
C GLY A 62 -4.37 1.19 -9.33
N ASN A 63 -5.61 1.14 -9.82
CA ASN A 63 -6.77 1.41 -8.97
C ASN A 63 -7.05 0.29 -7.97
N GLN A 64 -6.77 -0.96 -8.31
CA GLN A 64 -6.82 -2.07 -7.36
C GLN A 64 -5.81 -1.87 -6.22
N GLN A 65 -4.58 -1.45 -6.52
CA GLN A 65 -3.57 -1.12 -5.51
C GLN A 65 -4.01 0.08 -4.65
N LYS A 66 -4.59 1.12 -5.25
CA LYS A 66 -5.18 2.23 -4.50
C LYS A 66 -6.27 1.77 -3.52
N ILE A 67 -7.14 0.81 -3.90
CA ILE A 67 -8.16 0.26 -3.00
C ILE A 67 -7.52 -0.46 -1.81
N ILE A 68 -6.48 -1.29 -2.04
CA ILE A 68 -5.76 -1.98 -0.97
C ILE A 68 -5.14 -0.95 -0.01
N LEU A 69 -4.37 -0.01 -0.56
CA LEU A 69 -3.69 1.02 0.22
C LEU A 69 -4.68 1.84 1.04
N THR A 70 -5.76 2.30 0.41
CA THR A 70 -6.84 3.05 1.06
C THR A 70 -7.41 2.30 2.25
N ARG A 71 -7.72 1.01 2.08
CA ARG A 71 -8.23 0.18 3.16
C ARG A 71 -7.26 0.09 4.33
N GLU A 72 -5.99 -0.16 4.05
CA GLU A 72 -5.00 -0.38 5.12
C GLU A 72 -4.66 0.94 5.83
N LEU A 73 -4.53 2.05 5.12
CA LEU A 73 -4.24 3.36 5.70
C LEU A 73 -5.39 3.92 6.56
N ASN A 74 -6.64 3.63 6.19
CA ASN A 74 -7.80 4.06 6.97
C ASN A 74 -8.02 3.29 8.29
N LYS A 75 -7.20 2.28 8.57
CA LYS A 75 -7.18 1.58 9.87
C LYS A 75 -6.37 2.30 10.93
N ASP A 76 -5.77 3.43 10.61
CA ASP A 76 -4.87 4.21 11.48
C ASP A 76 -3.76 3.33 12.12
N PRO A 77 -2.95 2.66 11.29
CA PRO A 77 -1.95 1.72 11.78
C PRO A 77 -0.81 2.45 12.48
N ARG A 78 -0.23 1.84 13.53
CA ARG A 78 1.03 2.29 14.13
C ARG A 78 2.25 1.78 13.36
N VAL A 79 2.10 0.66 12.68
CA VAL A 79 3.13 0.03 11.83
C VAL A 79 2.49 -0.33 10.50
N LEU A 80 3.12 0.04 9.41
CA LEU A 80 2.69 -0.25 8.05
C LEU A 80 3.72 -1.18 7.38
N LEU A 81 3.27 -2.39 7.01
CA LEU A 81 4.08 -3.33 6.24
C LEU A 81 3.65 -3.24 4.76
N VAL A 82 4.56 -2.86 3.90
CA VAL A 82 4.29 -2.62 2.47
C VAL A 82 5.19 -3.50 1.63
N GLY A 83 4.60 -4.45 0.93
CA GLY A 83 5.34 -5.35 0.04
C GLY A 83 5.01 -5.08 -1.43
N GLN A 84 6.01 -4.72 -2.24
CA GLN A 84 5.90 -4.51 -3.69
C GLN A 84 4.72 -3.58 -4.08
N PRO A 85 4.60 -2.36 -3.50
CA PRO A 85 3.40 -1.54 -3.64
C PRO A 85 3.15 -1.05 -5.07
N THR A 86 4.20 -0.93 -5.87
CA THR A 86 4.14 -0.37 -7.23
C THR A 86 4.21 -1.41 -8.33
N ARG A 87 4.26 -2.70 -7.97
CA ARG A 87 4.38 -3.77 -8.95
C ARG A 87 3.17 -3.84 -9.88
N GLY A 88 3.43 -3.64 -11.19
CA GLY A 88 2.40 -3.76 -12.23
C GLY A 88 1.40 -2.61 -12.28
N VAL A 89 1.77 -1.43 -11.76
CA VAL A 89 0.95 -0.21 -11.83
C VAL A 89 1.58 0.83 -12.77
N ASP A 90 0.75 1.78 -13.21
CA ASP A 90 1.21 2.89 -14.05
C ASP A 90 1.96 3.96 -13.23
N ILE A 91 2.74 4.80 -13.93
CA ILE A 91 3.60 5.84 -13.32
C ILE A 91 2.80 6.78 -12.41
N GLY A 92 1.61 7.21 -12.84
CA GLY A 92 0.79 8.11 -12.02
C GLY A 92 0.28 7.46 -10.72
N ALA A 93 0.06 6.15 -10.74
CA ALA A 93 -0.28 5.40 -9.54
C ALA A 93 0.94 5.20 -8.63
N ILE A 94 2.16 5.05 -9.19
CA ILE A 94 3.42 4.95 -8.42
C ILE A 94 3.61 6.21 -7.57
N GLU A 95 3.60 7.38 -8.18
CA GLU A 95 3.78 8.66 -7.49
C GLU A 95 2.75 8.84 -6.36
N PHE A 96 1.49 8.51 -6.65
CA PHE A 96 0.43 8.57 -5.64
C PHE A 96 0.71 7.64 -4.46
N ILE A 97 1.10 6.38 -4.71
CA ILE A 97 1.39 5.38 -3.67
C ILE A 97 2.57 5.84 -2.82
N HIS A 98 3.65 6.31 -3.44
CA HIS A 98 4.83 6.83 -2.75
C HIS A 98 4.47 7.99 -1.83
N GLN A 99 3.70 8.97 -2.33
CA GLN A 99 3.27 10.10 -1.51
C GLN A 99 2.47 9.66 -0.28
N ARG A 100 1.57 8.67 -0.43
CA ARG A 100 0.79 8.14 0.71
C ARG A 100 1.63 7.42 1.75
N ILE A 101 2.67 6.70 1.32
CA ILE A 101 3.64 6.07 2.23
C ILE A 101 4.40 7.14 3.02
N VAL A 102 4.87 8.19 2.34
CA VAL A 102 5.54 9.34 2.97
C VAL A 102 4.60 10.07 3.95
N ASP A 103 3.36 10.35 3.56
CA ASP A 103 2.35 10.96 4.43
C ASP A 103 2.13 10.18 5.74
N MET A 104 2.20 8.83 5.68
CA MET A 104 2.07 7.98 6.87
C MET A 104 3.31 8.07 7.76
N ARG A 105 4.51 8.04 7.19
CA ARG A 105 5.77 8.26 7.91
C ARG A 105 5.74 9.62 8.64
N ASP A 106 5.32 10.66 7.96
CA ASP A 106 5.28 12.03 8.51
C ASP A 106 4.25 12.17 9.65
N LYS A 107 3.26 11.29 9.69
CA LYS A 107 2.33 11.14 10.83
C LYS A 107 2.91 10.32 11.99
N GLY A 108 4.14 9.83 11.88
CA GLY A 108 4.81 9.03 12.92
C GLY A 108 4.52 7.53 12.83
N VAL A 109 3.99 7.04 11.72
CA VAL A 109 3.81 5.59 11.48
C VAL A 109 5.15 4.97 11.12
N ALA A 110 5.52 3.87 11.77
CA ALA A 110 6.68 3.09 11.38
C ALA A 110 6.37 2.33 10.09
N VAL A 111 7.20 2.51 9.05
CA VAL A 111 7.01 1.87 7.74
C VAL A 111 8.11 0.86 7.48
N LEU A 112 7.72 -0.39 7.18
CA LEU A 112 8.63 -1.39 6.61
C LEU A 112 8.23 -1.61 5.15
N LEU A 113 9.05 -1.08 4.24
CA LEU A 113 8.91 -1.26 2.80
C LEU A 113 9.79 -2.43 2.34
N VAL A 114 9.19 -3.36 1.61
CA VAL A 114 9.91 -4.46 0.93
C VAL A 114 9.68 -4.31 -0.57
N SER A 115 10.74 -4.05 -1.32
CA SER A 115 10.68 -3.90 -2.76
C SER A 115 11.92 -4.49 -3.44
N VAL A 116 11.76 -4.91 -4.68
CA VAL A 116 12.88 -5.26 -5.58
C VAL A 116 13.24 -4.11 -6.51
N GLU A 117 12.42 -3.05 -6.53
CA GLU A 117 12.65 -1.85 -7.33
C GLU A 117 13.61 -0.92 -6.58
N LEU A 118 14.85 -0.82 -7.07
CA LEU A 118 15.91 -0.07 -6.40
C LEU A 118 15.56 1.43 -6.29
N ASP A 119 15.01 2.02 -7.35
CA ASP A 119 14.60 3.42 -7.37
C ASP A 119 13.53 3.72 -6.30
N GLU A 120 12.61 2.77 -6.07
CA GLU A 120 11.59 2.90 -5.02
C GLU A 120 12.22 2.93 -3.62
N ILE A 121 13.15 2.00 -3.36
CA ILE A 121 13.86 1.93 -2.07
C ILE A 121 14.69 3.19 -1.83
N LEU A 122 15.48 3.61 -2.82
CA LEU A 122 16.35 4.79 -2.68
C LEU A 122 15.57 6.09 -2.52
N SER A 123 14.37 6.18 -3.11
CA SER A 123 13.54 7.38 -3.00
C SER A 123 12.75 7.48 -1.69
N LEU A 124 12.45 6.36 -1.02
CA LEU A 124 11.53 6.34 0.11
C LEU A 124 12.16 5.99 1.46
N ALA A 125 13.23 5.17 1.45
CA ALA A 125 13.77 4.63 2.69
C ALA A 125 14.77 5.58 3.36
N ASP A 126 14.69 5.71 4.69
CA ASP A 126 15.71 6.37 5.50
C ASP A 126 16.87 5.40 5.78
N ARG A 127 16.56 4.10 5.89
CA ARG A 127 17.50 3.01 6.16
C ARG A 127 17.18 1.83 5.26
N ILE A 128 18.21 1.27 4.63
CA ILE A 128 18.13 0.17 3.67
C ILE A 128 18.77 -1.07 4.27
N VAL A 129 18.06 -2.18 4.24
CA VAL A 129 18.57 -3.50 4.61
C VAL A 129 18.43 -4.40 3.39
N VAL A 130 19.54 -5.03 2.99
CA VAL A 130 19.55 -5.91 1.82
C VAL A 130 19.52 -7.37 2.23
N MET A 131 18.61 -8.13 1.63
CA MET A 131 18.52 -9.59 1.80
C MET A 131 19.01 -10.30 0.55
N PHE A 132 19.81 -11.34 0.73
CA PHE A 132 20.25 -12.25 -0.31
C PHE A 132 20.29 -13.68 0.24
N ASP A 133 19.75 -14.62 -0.48
CA ASP A 133 19.70 -16.05 -0.13
C ASP A 133 19.19 -16.34 1.32
N GLY A 134 18.20 -15.57 1.77
CA GLY A 134 17.60 -15.72 3.09
C GLY A 134 18.37 -15.06 4.24
N GLU A 135 19.50 -14.39 3.97
CA GLU A 135 20.31 -13.69 4.96
C GLU A 135 20.30 -12.17 4.75
N LEU A 136 20.52 -11.41 5.83
CA LEU A 136 20.75 -9.97 5.76
C LEU A 136 22.21 -9.72 5.46
N VAL A 137 22.52 -9.31 4.24
CA VAL A 137 23.90 -9.16 3.73
C VAL A 137 24.44 -7.75 3.84
N GLY A 138 23.62 -6.76 4.16
CA GLY A 138 24.07 -5.39 4.37
C GLY A 138 22.99 -4.46 4.90
N GLU A 139 23.42 -3.42 5.57
CA GLU A 139 22.61 -2.33 6.08
C GLU A 139 23.27 -0.98 5.76
N ARG A 140 22.46 0.00 5.34
CA ARG A 140 22.93 1.37 4.99
C ARG A 140 21.92 2.42 5.48
N VAL A 141 22.45 3.55 5.92
CA VAL A 141 21.67 4.78 6.02
C VAL A 141 21.63 5.43 4.64
N ASN A 142 20.46 5.84 4.19
CA ASN A 142 20.25 6.32 2.80
C ASN A 142 20.61 7.82 2.65
N GLU A 143 21.84 8.21 3.01
CA GLU A 143 22.31 9.59 2.85
C GLU A 143 23.20 9.78 1.61
N ASN A 144 24.02 8.80 1.26
CA ASN A 144 24.96 8.85 0.14
C ASN A 144 25.13 7.48 -0.53
N VAL A 145 24.12 6.64 -0.46
CA VAL A 145 24.14 5.29 -1.01
C VAL A 145 23.99 5.35 -2.53
N THR A 146 24.76 4.55 -3.24
CA THR A 146 24.69 4.45 -4.71
C THR A 146 23.93 3.21 -5.15
N ASP A 147 23.27 3.29 -6.30
CA ASP A 147 22.58 2.15 -6.96
C ASP A 147 23.52 0.97 -7.11
N ARG A 148 24.79 1.24 -7.46
CA ARG A 148 25.83 0.22 -7.63
C ARG A 148 26.11 -0.52 -6.31
N GLU A 149 26.18 0.18 -5.20
CA GLU A 149 26.48 -0.42 -3.90
C GLU A 149 25.35 -1.37 -3.46
N ILE A 150 24.11 -0.90 -3.54
CA ILE A 150 22.95 -1.75 -3.21
C ILE A 150 22.81 -2.90 -4.21
N GLY A 151 23.02 -2.64 -5.51
CA GLY A 151 22.98 -3.67 -6.54
C GLY A 151 24.00 -4.80 -6.31
N LEU A 152 25.22 -4.47 -5.84
CA LEU A 152 26.23 -5.49 -5.48
C LEU A 152 25.78 -6.34 -4.28
N LEU A 153 25.24 -5.70 -3.24
CA LEU A 153 24.69 -6.44 -2.09
C LEU A 153 23.52 -7.34 -2.49
N MET A 154 22.63 -6.87 -3.37
CA MET A 154 21.51 -7.66 -3.91
C MET A 154 22.00 -8.86 -4.76
N ALA A 155 23.22 -8.80 -5.30
CA ALA A 155 23.88 -9.92 -5.99
C ALA A 155 24.73 -10.81 -5.05
N GLY A 156 24.69 -10.57 -3.74
CA GLY A 156 25.45 -11.34 -2.74
C GLY A 156 26.93 -10.94 -2.64
N ILE A 157 27.32 -9.79 -3.22
CA ILE A 157 28.71 -9.30 -3.18
C ILE A 157 28.83 -8.32 -2.00
N THR A 158 29.46 -8.76 -0.93
CA THR A 158 29.55 -8.06 0.37
C THR A 158 30.89 -7.36 0.63
N ASN A 159 31.73 -7.12 -0.39
CA ASN A 159 33.05 -6.52 -0.23
C ASN A 159 33.02 -5.03 0.04
#